data_f7895402aced1caf4bbe3af79ad8ed2d
#
_entry.id   f7895402aced1caf4bbe3af79ad8ed2d
#
_cell.length_a   1.000
_cell.length_b   1.000
_cell.length_c   1.000
_cell.angle_alpha   90.00
_cell.angle_beta   90.00
_cell.angle_gamma   90.00
#
_symmetry.space_group_name_H-M   'P 1'
#
loop_
_entity.id
_entity.type
_entity.pdbx_description
1 polymer ?
#
loop_
_entity_poly.entity_id
_entity_poly.type
_entity_poly.pdbx_seq_one_letter_code
_entity_poly.pdbx_strand_id
1 'polypeptide(L)'
;SARASVSVLGDILGRALQNLEGLLRMPYGCGEQNMALLAPNIYILQYLKNTQQLSPDINKKATNFLTSGYQRQLNYKDTNGAYSTFGSGPGNTWLTAFVMRCFSKAQSFIYIDPKTIEQSKTWLIKKQKKNGCFEQSGCLFNNRMKGGVSDEVTLSAYITAAFLEMNTSPDVITKSLSCLKESISDLSNTYTTALLAYVFTLAGDTETRSFLLQHLDKVASKEGESSEETSASLSVEISSYVLLAKLSASPTAEDLGYCSSIVRWLTGQQNQYGGFSSTQDTVVALQALALYSTLVFSPTGSSTVTVQSPSGQLTFDVNQNNKLLYQEKTLQPIAYRYSLEVKGSACASVQISLQYNIPTPTDVTTFSVEVTPEVNCTIKAHRPKLSLKLKVVYRGKLKSTNMVILDIKMLSGFVPEPESLKSITFWSGSRQIVSLILKETPHNHQLDLVQEIKVQNLKPAAVKIYDYYQPSDQAETGYIYTCALQ
;
A
#
# COMPACT_ATOMS: atom_id res chain seq x y z
N SER A 1 9.66 3.42 26.34
CA SER A 1 11.07 3.25 25.88
C SER A 1 11.15 3.70 24.44
N ALA A 2 12.18 4.46 24.11
CA ALA A 2 12.49 4.86 22.73
C ALA A 2 13.75 4.13 22.25
N ARG A 3 13.85 3.90 20.93
CA ARG A 3 15.03 3.36 20.26
C ARG A 3 15.34 4.22 19.05
N ALA A 4 16.62 4.47 18.79
CA ALA A 4 17.07 5.15 17.60
C ALA A 4 18.13 4.31 16.88
N SER A 5 18.08 4.29 15.57
CA SER A 5 19.11 3.64 14.74
C SER A 5 19.41 4.50 13.51
N VAL A 6 20.61 4.32 12.99
CA VAL A 6 21.03 4.84 11.69
C VAL A 6 21.30 3.68 10.74
N SER A 7 20.75 3.76 9.55
CA SER A 7 20.98 2.79 8.48
C SER A 7 21.58 3.46 7.25
N VAL A 8 22.48 2.73 6.58
CA VAL A 8 23.18 3.19 5.38
C VAL A 8 23.09 2.14 4.27
N LEU A 9 22.81 2.60 3.07
CA LEU A 9 22.67 1.80 1.85
C LEU A 9 23.37 2.52 0.69
N GLY A 10 23.97 1.77 -0.20
CA GLY A 10 24.52 2.30 -1.45
C GLY A 10 23.51 2.42 -2.58
N ASP A 11 22.26 2.00 -2.35
CA ASP A 11 21.22 1.96 -3.36
C ASP A 11 19.87 2.35 -2.75
N ILE A 12 19.12 3.23 -3.41
CA ILE A 12 17.83 3.72 -2.91
C ILE A 12 16.75 2.63 -2.83
N LEU A 13 16.87 1.57 -3.64
CA LEU A 13 15.99 0.41 -3.56
C LEU A 13 16.47 -0.65 -2.56
N GLY A 14 17.65 -0.49 -1.99
CA GLY A 14 18.21 -1.43 -1.03
C GLY A 14 17.31 -1.68 0.18
N ARG A 15 16.49 -0.70 0.59
CA ARG A 15 15.49 -0.89 1.66
C ARG A 15 14.37 -1.83 1.28
N ALA A 16 13.90 -1.75 0.05
CA ALA A 16 12.90 -2.66 -0.48
C ALA A 16 13.41 -4.12 -0.51
N LEU A 17 14.73 -4.27 -0.61
CA LEU A 17 15.43 -5.55 -0.66
C LEU A 17 15.85 -6.06 0.72
N GLN A 18 16.16 -5.18 1.67
CA GLN A 18 16.62 -5.54 3.02
C GLN A 18 15.66 -6.47 3.74
N ASN A 19 14.39 -6.15 3.65
CA ASN A 19 13.35 -6.98 4.18
C ASN A 19 12.87 -7.88 3.05
N LEU A 20 13.57 -8.99 2.80
CA LEU A 20 12.97 -10.12 2.11
C LEU A 20 11.62 -10.53 2.73
N GLU A 21 11.33 -10.03 3.93
CA GLU A 21 10.03 -10.03 4.61
C GLU A 21 9.22 -8.76 4.32
N GLY A 22 9.82 -7.67 3.81
CA GLY A 22 9.20 -6.40 3.51
C GLY A 22 8.37 -6.40 2.22
N LEU A 23 8.98 -6.15 1.09
CA LEU A 23 8.33 -6.01 -0.21
C LEU A 23 8.48 -7.24 -1.10
N LEU A 24 9.57 -8.00 -0.98
CA LEU A 24 9.76 -9.28 -1.67
C LEU A 24 9.10 -10.41 -0.86
N ARG A 25 7.77 -10.54 -0.99
CA ARG A 25 6.94 -11.46 -0.19
C ARG A 25 6.22 -12.48 -1.05
N MET A 26 5.95 -13.66 -0.43
CA MET A 26 5.02 -14.63 -1.00
C MET A 26 3.63 -14.02 -1.10
N PRO A 27 3.03 -13.92 -2.30
CA PRO A 27 1.64 -13.49 -2.45
C PRO A 27 0.65 -14.46 -1.80
N TYR A 28 -0.34 -13.90 -1.11
CA TYR A 28 -1.40 -14.67 -0.45
C TYR A 28 -2.69 -13.84 -0.33
N GLY A 29 -3.74 -14.44 0.19
CA GLY A 29 -5.02 -13.77 0.43
C GLY A 29 -5.97 -13.82 -0.76
N CYS A 30 -6.95 -12.93 -0.81
CA CYS A 30 -7.89 -12.75 -1.91
C CYS A 30 -7.23 -12.11 -3.14
N GLY A 31 -7.97 -11.98 -4.26
CA GLY A 31 -7.42 -11.47 -5.51
C GLY A 31 -6.76 -10.09 -5.40
N GLU A 32 -7.27 -9.22 -4.54
CA GLU A 32 -6.69 -7.90 -4.27
C GLU A 32 -5.39 -8.00 -3.48
N GLN A 33 -5.41 -8.74 -2.37
CA GLN A 33 -4.26 -8.89 -1.48
C GLN A 33 -3.11 -9.60 -2.18
N ASN A 34 -3.43 -10.64 -2.95
CA ASN A 34 -2.45 -11.36 -3.75
C ASN A 34 -1.71 -10.43 -4.72
N MET A 35 -2.44 -9.54 -5.41
CA MET A 35 -1.84 -8.58 -6.34
C MET A 35 -1.04 -7.48 -5.63
N ALA A 36 -1.48 -7.03 -4.46
CA ALA A 36 -0.74 -6.07 -3.65
C ALA A 36 0.67 -6.56 -3.28
N LEU A 37 0.80 -7.87 -3.04
CA LEU A 37 2.07 -8.51 -2.71
C LEU A 37 2.86 -8.93 -3.97
N LEU A 38 2.18 -9.26 -5.07
CA LEU A 38 2.81 -9.69 -6.31
C LEU A 38 3.50 -8.55 -7.05
N ALA A 39 2.84 -7.39 -7.17
CA ALA A 39 3.32 -6.30 -8.00
C ALA A 39 4.70 -5.75 -7.56
N PRO A 40 5.02 -5.54 -6.27
CA PRO A 40 6.34 -5.10 -5.84
C PRO A 40 7.47 -6.03 -6.28
N ASN A 41 7.25 -7.36 -6.26
CA ASN A 41 8.25 -8.33 -6.71
C ASN A 41 8.69 -8.08 -8.16
N ILE A 42 7.75 -7.68 -9.04
CA ILE A 42 8.04 -7.44 -10.45
C ILE A 42 9.00 -6.27 -10.62
N TYR A 43 8.72 -5.12 -9.98
CA TYR A 43 9.55 -3.92 -10.14
C TYR A 43 10.93 -4.08 -9.50
N ILE A 44 11.01 -4.80 -8.39
CA ILE A 44 12.29 -5.16 -7.76
C ILE A 44 13.12 -6.02 -8.70
N LEU A 45 12.52 -7.08 -9.28
CA LEU A 45 13.23 -7.94 -10.25
C LEU A 45 13.66 -7.18 -11.50
N GLN A 46 12.82 -6.30 -12.04
CA GLN A 46 13.15 -5.46 -13.18
C GLN A 46 14.37 -4.60 -12.90
N TYR A 47 14.38 -3.92 -11.76
CA TYR A 47 15.51 -3.10 -11.35
C TYR A 47 16.80 -3.91 -11.22
N LEU A 48 16.78 -5.00 -10.45
CA LEU A 48 17.96 -5.84 -10.23
C LEU A 48 18.49 -6.45 -11.53
N LYS A 49 17.61 -6.83 -12.45
CA LYS A 49 17.99 -7.33 -13.78
C LYS A 49 18.65 -6.26 -14.63
N ASN A 50 18.05 -5.05 -14.70
CA ASN A 50 18.55 -3.95 -15.51
C ASN A 50 19.88 -3.40 -15.01
N THR A 51 20.11 -3.46 -13.70
CA THR A 51 21.38 -3.02 -13.08
C THR A 51 22.40 -4.14 -12.91
N GLN A 52 22.11 -5.35 -13.41
CA GLN A 52 22.98 -6.54 -13.30
C GLN A 52 23.31 -6.93 -11.84
N GLN A 53 22.43 -6.61 -10.91
CA GLN A 53 22.55 -6.93 -9.48
C GLN A 53 21.71 -8.14 -9.04
N LEU A 54 21.04 -8.81 -9.99
CA LEU A 54 20.15 -9.94 -9.69
C LEU A 54 20.98 -11.21 -9.39
N SER A 55 21.11 -11.52 -8.09
CA SER A 55 21.77 -12.76 -7.68
C SER A 55 20.89 -14.01 -7.98
N PRO A 56 21.49 -15.20 -8.18
CA PRO A 56 20.74 -16.43 -8.41
C PRO A 56 19.74 -16.75 -7.30
N ASP A 57 20.07 -16.49 -6.05
CA ASP A 57 19.21 -16.78 -4.89
C ASP A 57 17.99 -15.85 -4.86
N ILE A 58 18.20 -14.54 -5.07
CA ILE A 58 17.10 -13.57 -5.15
C ILE A 58 16.20 -13.91 -6.34
N ASN A 59 16.79 -14.21 -7.51
CA ASN A 59 16.06 -14.60 -8.70
C ASN A 59 15.19 -15.84 -8.44
N LYS A 60 15.75 -16.90 -7.90
CA LYS A 60 15.02 -18.13 -7.57
C LYS A 60 13.89 -17.89 -6.59
N LYS A 61 14.13 -17.12 -5.51
CA LYS A 61 13.12 -16.80 -4.51
C LYS A 61 11.97 -15.98 -5.10
N ALA A 62 12.30 -14.91 -5.82
CA ALA A 62 11.31 -13.99 -6.38
C ALA A 62 10.49 -14.63 -7.50
N THR A 63 11.11 -15.43 -8.38
CA THR A 63 10.38 -16.17 -9.42
C THR A 63 9.43 -17.22 -8.84
N ASN A 64 9.79 -17.88 -7.75
CA ASN A 64 8.89 -18.77 -7.01
C ASN A 64 7.68 -17.98 -6.45
N PHE A 65 7.91 -16.80 -5.89
CA PHE A 65 6.83 -15.94 -5.39
C PHE A 65 5.91 -15.48 -6.53
N LEU A 66 6.47 -15.04 -7.64
CA LEU A 66 5.69 -14.65 -8.82
C LEU A 66 4.86 -15.83 -9.37
N THR A 67 5.44 -17.02 -9.47
CA THR A 67 4.75 -18.21 -9.95
C THR A 67 3.58 -18.58 -9.03
N SER A 68 3.81 -18.61 -7.72
CA SER A 68 2.76 -18.89 -6.74
C SER A 68 1.65 -17.85 -6.76
N GLY A 69 2.02 -16.56 -6.86
CA GLY A 69 1.06 -15.46 -6.95
C GLY A 69 0.25 -15.49 -8.25
N TYR A 70 0.88 -15.82 -9.38
CA TYR A 70 0.21 -16.02 -10.66
C TYR A 70 -0.83 -17.13 -10.57
N GLN A 71 -0.43 -18.32 -10.12
CA GLN A 71 -1.33 -19.46 -9.98
C GLN A 71 -2.49 -19.17 -9.04
N ARG A 72 -2.23 -18.49 -7.92
CA ARG A 72 -3.27 -18.07 -6.99
C ARG A 72 -4.22 -17.08 -7.62
N GLN A 73 -3.72 -16.12 -8.40
CA GLN A 73 -4.57 -15.08 -9.03
C GLN A 73 -5.55 -15.68 -10.03
N LEU A 74 -5.22 -16.80 -10.67
CA LEU A 74 -6.13 -17.48 -11.59
C LEU A 74 -7.42 -17.98 -10.91
N ASN A 75 -7.42 -18.24 -9.60
CA ASN A 75 -8.63 -18.60 -8.84
C ASN A 75 -9.65 -17.44 -8.76
N TYR A 76 -9.23 -16.22 -9.00
CA TYR A 76 -10.06 -15.02 -8.97
C TYR A 76 -10.44 -14.50 -10.35
N LYS A 77 -10.11 -15.27 -11.38
CA LYS A 77 -10.40 -14.98 -12.78
C LYS A 77 -11.71 -15.63 -13.20
N ASP A 78 -12.59 -14.84 -13.80
CA ASP A 78 -13.80 -15.36 -14.48
C ASP A 78 -13.44 -15.92 -15.86
N THR A 79 -14.32 -16.76 -16.39
CA THR A 79 -14.22 -17.36 -17.73
C THR A 79 -14.13 -16.32 -18.84
N ASN A 80 -14.73 -15.13 -18.65
CA ASN A 80 -14.69 -14.01 -19.59
C ASN A 80 -13.38 -13.19 -19.55
N GLY A 81 -12.46 -13.48 -18.62
CA GLY A 81 -11.17 -12.80 -18.49
C GLY A 81 -11.11 -11.71 -17.43
N ALA A 82 -12.22 -11.41 -16.76
CA ALA A 82 -12.26 -10.44 -15.67
C ALA A 82 -11.71 -11.00 -14.35
N TYR A 83 -11.24 -10.12 -13.50
CA TYR A 83 -10.85 -10.46 -12.12
C TYR A 83 -11.76 -9.80 -11.11
N SER A 84 -12.06 -10.53 -10.04
CA SER A 84 -12.81 -10.07 -8.88
C SER A 84 -12.09 -10.43 -7.58
N THR A 85 -12.52 -9.85 -6.47
CA THR A 85 -11.88 -10.07 -5.15
C THR A 85 -11.90 -11.55 -4.74
N PHE A 86 -13.01 -12.26 -4.98
CA PHE A 86 -13.24 -13.65 -4.54
C PHE A 86 -13.52 -14.64 -5.68
N GLY A 87 -13.43 -14.22 -6.94
CA GLY A 87 -13.64 -15.09 -8.10
C GLY A 87 -15.11 -15.34 -8.48
N SER A 88 -16.07 -15.13 -7.60
CA SER A 88 -17.50 -15.39 -7.80
C SER A 88 -18.35 -14.13 -7.98
N GLY A 89 -17.74 -12.96 -7.96
CA GLY A 89 -18.43 -11.66 -8.10
C GLY A 89 -18.29 -11.06 -9.50
N PRO A 90 -18.97 -9.93 -9.76
CA PRO A 90 -18.79 -9.20 -11.00
C PRO A 90 -17.34 -8.71 -11.12
N GLY A 91 -16.78 -8.86 -12.33
CA GLY A 91 -15.42 -8.43 -12.62
C GLY A 91 -15.21 -6.94 -12.35
N ASN A 92 -14.08 -6.61 -11.70
CA ASN A 92 -13.71 -5.24 -11.40
C ASN A 92 -12.79 -4.68 -12.50
N THR A 93 -13.16 -3.54 -13.09
CA THR A 93 -12.44 -2.94 -14.23
C THR A 93 -11.02 -2.55 -13.86
N TRP A 94 -10.83 -1.87 -12.72
CA TRP A 94 -9.50 -1.46 -12.26
C TRP A 94 -8.62 -2.67 -11.91
N LEU A 95 -9.14 -3.64 -11.14
CA LEU A 95 -8.39 -4.84 -10.75
C LEU A 95 -7.97 -5.65 -11.98
N THR A 96 -8.85 -5.80 -12.96
CA THR A 96 -8.53 -6.53 -14.21
C THR A 96 -7.41 -5.83 -14.98
N ALA A 97 -7.42 -4.50 -15.07
CA ALA A 97 -6.36 -3.73 -15.69
C ALA A 97 -5.03 -3.86 -14.90
N PHE A 98 -5.09 -3.82 -13.59
CA PHE A 98 -3.93 -3.99 -12.72
C PHE A 98 -3.30 -5.37 -12.88
N VAL A 99 -4.09 -6.44 -12.84
CA VAL A 99 -3.63 -7.82 -13.06
C VAL A 99 -3.00 -7.96 -14.44
N MET A 100 -3.70 -7.52 -15.49
CA MET A 100 -3.23 -7.60 -16.88
C MET A 100 -1.87 -6.92 -17.06
N ARG A 101 -1.73 -5.70 -16.53
CA ARG A 101 -0.49 -4.92 -16.57
C ARG A 101 0.65 -5.63 -15.85
N CYS A 102 0.39 -6.12 -14.63
CA CYS A 102 1.38 -6.86 -13.84
C CYS A 102 1.81 -8.16 -14.51
N PHE A 103 0.88 -8.93 -15.05
CA PHE A 103 1.19 -10.19 -15.74
C PHE A 103 2.00 -9.96 -17.00
N SER A 104 1.69 -8.92 -17.78
CA SER A 104 2.50 -8.55 -18.93
C SER A 104 3.97 -8.29 -18.57
N LYS A 105 4.20 -7.55 -17.46
CA LYS A 105 5.57 -7.30 -16.97
C LYS A 105 6.23 -8.57 -16.40
N ALA A 106 5.48 -9.42 -15.72
CA ALA A 106 5.97 -10.66 -15.11
C ALA A 106 6.42 -11.71 -16.14
N GLN A 107 5.95 -11.64 -17.40
CA GLN A 107 6.37 -12.54 -18.49
C GLN A 107 7.88 -12.55 -18.73
N SER A 108 8.59 -11.48 -18.36
CA SER A 108 10.06 -11.41 -18.46
C SER A 108 10.79 -12.25 -17.41
N PHE A 109 10.10 -12.81 -16.44
CA PHE A 109 10.65 -13.56 -15.31
C PHE A 109 10.06 -14.95 -15.14
N ILE A 110 8.77 -15.13 -15.45
CA ILE A 110 8.05 -16.40 -15.30
C ILE A 110 7.18 -16.65 -16.53
N TYR A 111 6.81 -17.91 -16.72
CA TYR A 111 5.80 -18.23 -17.74
C TYR A 111 4.41 -17.77 -17.29
N ILE A 112 3.79 -16.95 -18.12
CA ILE A 112 2.38 -16.53 -18.01
C ILE A 112 1.69 -16.97 -19.29
N ASP A 113 0.59 -17.71 -19.20
CA ASP A 113 -0.18 -18.11 -20.40
C ASP A 113 -0.66 -16.85 -21.13
N PRO A 114 -0.25 -16.64 -22.40
CA PRO A 114 -0.65 -15.47 -23.18
C PRO A 114 -2.17 -15.31 -23.30
N LYS A 115 -2.92 -16.43 -23.30
CA LYS A 115 -4.39 -16.40 -23.31
C LYS A 115 -4.97 -15.70 -22.12
N THR A 116 -4.34 -15.80 -20.95
CA THR A 116 -4.78 -15.14 -19.72
C THR A 116 -4.76 -13.63 -19.87
N ILE A 117 -3.69 -13.08 -20.43
CA ILE A 117 -3.56 -11.64 -20.71
C ILE A 117 -4.53 -11.20 -21.80
N GLU A 118 -4.63 -11.97 -22.89
CA GLU A 118 -5.48 -11.65 -24.03
C GLU A 118 -6.97 -11.65 -23.67
N GLN A 119 -7.42 -12.56 -22.82
CA GLN A 119 -8.79 -12.58 -22.32
C GLN A 119 -9.11 -11.34 -21.48
N SER A 120 -8.21 -10.94 -20.59
CA SER A 120 -8.38 -9.73 -19.77
C SER A 120 -8.39 -8.47 -20.64
N LYS A 121 -7.51 -8.40 -21.62
CA LYS A 121 -7.47 -7.33 -22.62
C LYS A 121 -8.80 -7.23 -23.38
N THR A 122 -9.29 -8.35 -23.91
CA THR A 122 -10.57 -8.43 -24.63
C THR A 122 -11.74 -7.99 -23.75
N TRP A 123 -11.74 -8.39 -22.48
CA TRP A 123 -12.77 -7.98 -21.54
C TRP A 123 -12.74 -6.47 -21.28
N LEU A 124 -11.56 -5.89 -21.07
CA LEU A 124 -11.40 -4.44 -20.89
C LEU A 124 -11.82 -3.65 -22.13
N ILE A 125 -11.50 -4.12 -23.34
CA ILE A 125 -11.95 -3.48 -24.59
C ILE A 125 -13.47 -3.40 -24.66
N LYS A 126 -14.19 -4.44 -24.21
CA LYS A 126 -15.66 -4.42 -24.15
C LYS A 126 -16.21 -3.41 -23.14
N LYS A 127 -15.40 -2.94 -22.20
CA LYS A 127 -15.75 -1.89 -21.24
C LYS A 127 -15.51 -0.47 -21.77
N GLN A 128 -14.91 -0.33 -22.97
CA GLN A 128 -14.75 0.97 -23.61
C GLN A 128 -16.09 1.48 -24.12
N LYS A 129 -16.46 2.67 -23.70
CA LYS A 129 -17.68 3.38 -24.07
C LYS A 129 -17.53 4.02 -25.46
N LYS A 130 -18.65 4.50 -26.03
CA LYS A 130 -18.65 5.19 -27.33
C LYS A 130 -17.80 6.45 -27.35
N ASN A 131 -17.69 7.16 -26.21
CA ASN A 131 -16.85 8.34 -26.08
C ASN A 131 -15.35 7.99 -25.92
N GLY A 132 -14.98 6.72 -25.88
CA GLY A 132 -13.58 6.26 -25.72
C GLY A 132 -13.13 6.03 -24.29
N CYS A 133 -13.84 6.55 -23.28
CA CYS A 133 -13.57 6.27 -21.87
C CYS A 133 -14.01 4.86 -21.46
N PHE A 134 -13.56 4.40 -20.29
CA PHE A 134 -13.87 3.06 -19.78
C PHE A 134 -14.93 3.09 -18.66
N GLU A 135 -15.84 2.13 -18.71
CA GLU A 135 -16.87 1.94 -17.69
C GLU A 135 -16.28 1.32 -16.42
N GLN A 136 -16.62 1.89 -15.27
CA GLN A 136 -16.34 1.29 -13.98
C GLN A 136 -17.31 0.15 -13.68
N SER A 137 -16.82 -1.02 -13.29
CA SER A 137 -17.62 -2.16 -12.86
C SER A 137 -16.98 -2.90 -11.69
N GLY A 138 -17.81 -3.68 -10.98
CA GLY A 138 -17.38 -4.46 -9.82
C GLY A 138 -17.02 -3.62 -8.60
N CYS A 139 -16.92 -4.28 -7.44
CA CYS A 139 -16.52 -3.65 -6.18
C CYS A 139 -15.19 -4.23 -5.71
N LEU A 140 -14.43 -3.43 -4.97
CA LEU A 140 -13.23 -3.84 -4.24
C LEU A 140 -13.55 -3.84 -2.75
N PHE A 141 -12.96 -4.76 -2.00
CA PHE A 141 -12.96 -4.73 -0.54
C PHE A 141 -12.05 -3.63 0.00
N ASN A 142 -10.92 -3.41 -0.69
CA ASN A 142 -9.99 -2.34 -0.39
C ASN A 142 -10.02 -1.27 -1.49
N ASN A 143 -10.90 -0.30 -1.38
CA ASN A 143 -10.96 0.81 -2.35
C ASN A 143 -9.69 1.67 -2.34
N ARG A 144 -8.93 1.71 -1.24
CA ARG A 144 -7.64 2.42 -1.19
C ARG A 144 -6.58 1.76 -2.07
N MET A 145 -6.77 0.49 -2.45
CA MET A 145 -5.86 -0.20 -3.35
C MET A 145 -5.70 0.47 -4.71
N LYS A 146 -6.75 1.13 -5.20
CA LYS A 146 -6.73 1.85 -6.48
C LYS A 146 -6.18 3.29 -6.36
N GLY A 147 -5.77 3.72 -5.16
CA GLY A 147 -5.20 5.03 -4.90
C GLY A 147 -6.10 6.17 -5.35
N GLY A 148 -5.55 7.14 -6.05
CA GLY A 148 -6.28 8.28 -6.61
C GLY A 148 -7.20 7.97 -7.79
N VAL A 149 -7.30 6.70 -8.26
CA VAL A 149 -8.23 6.31 -9.34
C VAL A 149 -9.65 6.25 -8.78
N SER A 150 -10.40 7.35 -8.87
CA SER A 150 -11.69 7.53 -8.21
C SER A 150 -12.87 7.73 -9.15
N ASP A 151 -12.63 8.14 -10.40
CA ASP A 151 -13.65 8.50 -11.39
C ASP A 151 -13.39 7.86 -12.76
N GLU A 152 -14.22 8.19 -13.73
CA GLU A 152 -14.13 7.67 -15.11
C GLU A 152 -12.86 8.13 -15.81
N VAL A 153 -12.42 9.35 -15.59
CA VAL A 153 -11.23 9.91 -16.26
C VAL A 153 -9.97 9.23 -15.74
N THR A 154 -9.80 9.17 -14.43
CA THR A 154 -8.64 8.53 -13.81
C THR A 154 -8.58 7.04 -14.07
N LEU A 155 -9.73 6.36 -14.08
CA LEU A 155 -9.82 4.94 -14.47
C LEU A 155 -9.41 4.74 -15.94
N SER A 156 -9.93 5.58 -16.84
CA SER A 156 -9.60 5.51 -18.27
C SER A 156 -8.13 5.82 -18.51
N ALA A 157 -7.57 6.80 -17.82
CA ALA A 157 -6.14 7.13 -17.89
C ALA A 157 -5.27 5.95 -17.41
N TYR A 158 -5.64 5.31 -16.29
CA TYR A 158 -4.93 4.14 -15.76
C TYR A 158 -4.94 2.96 -16.75
N ILE A 159 -6.11 2.66 -17.34
CA ILE A 159 -6.24 1.59 -18.32
C ILE A 159 -5.46 1.91 -19.60
N THR A 160 -5.54 3.16 -20.09
CA THR A 160 -4.79 3.61 -21.25
C THR A 160 -3.28 3.50 -21.04
N ALA A 161 -2.77 3.88 -19.87
CA ALA A 161 -1.36 3.67 -19.52
C ALA A 161 -0.97 2.19 -19.61
N ALA A 162 -1.82 1.28 -19.09
CA ALA A 162 -1.57 -0.15 -19.17
C ALA A 162 -1.51 -0.66 -20.61
N PHE A 163 -2.41 -0.22 -21.48
CA PHE A 163 -2.41 -0.57 -22.91
C PHE A 163 -1.18 -0.02 -23.65
N LEU A 164 -0.78 1.22 -23.35
CA LEU A 164 0.42 1.85 -23.91
C LEU A 164 1.70 1.13 -23.47
N GLU A 165 1.83 0.80 -22.19
CA GLU A 165 2.99 0.04 -21.68
C GLU A 165 3.10 -1.36 -22.32
N MET A 166 1.98 -1.96 -22.73
CA MET A 166 1.95 -3.25 -23.41
C MET A 166 2.08 -3.13 -24.93
N ASN A 167 2.09 -1.91 -25.46
CA ASN A 167 2.14 -1.61 -26.89
C ASN A 167 1.11 -2.42 -27.71
N THR A 168 -0.17 -2.35 -27.30
CA THR A 168 -1.26 -3.17 -27.85
C THR A 168 -2.51 -2.34 -28.15
N SER A 169 -3.36 -2.85 -29.08
CA SER A 169 -4.69 -2.30 -29.37
C SER A 169 -4.71 -0.80 -29.77
N PRO A 170 -4.03 -0.40 -30.88
CA PRO A 170 -3.89 1.02 -31.27
C PRO A 170 -5.23 1.75 -31.40
N ASP A 171 -6.26 1.11 -31.93
CA ASP A 171 -7.60 1.72 -32.11
C ASP A 171 -8.26 2.05 -30.77
N VAL A 172 -8.08 1.18 -29.76
CA VAL A 172 -8.60 1.38 -28.41
C VAL A 172 -7.86 2.54 -27.75
N ILE A 173 -6.54 2.59 -27.90
CA ILE A 173 -5.69 3.67 -27.39
C ILE A 173 -6.10 5.00 -28.01
N THR A 174 -6.25 5.08 -29.33
CA THR A 174 -6.64 6.32 -30.04
C THR A 174 -7.97 6.89 -29.53
N LYS A 175 -8.98 6.02 -29.37
CA LYS A 175 -10.29 6.44 -28.82
C LYS A 175 -10.17 6.91 -27.38
N SER A 176 -9.38 6.20 -26.59
CA SER A 176 -9.18 6.54 -25.18
C SER A 176 -8.43 7.87 -25.01
N LEU A 177 -7.38 8.11 -25.79
CA LEU A 177 -6.66 9.39 -25.81
C LEU A 177 -7.56 10.56 -26.21
N SER A 178 -8.49 10.34 -27.17
CA SER A 178 -9.49 11.36 -27.54
C SER A 178 -10.38 11.73 -26.36
N CYS A 179 -10.90 10.72 -25.63
CA CYS A 179 -11.69 10.96 -24.41
C CYS A 179 -10.88 11.71 -23.32
N LEU A 180 -9.63 11.33 -23.12
CA LEU A 180 -8.77 11.96 -22.11
C LEU A 180 -8.38 13.39 -22.46
N LYS A 181 -8.26 13.72 -23.74
CA LYS A 181 -8.02 15.10 -24.21
C LYS A 181 -9.13 16.06 -23.85
N GLU A 182 -10.38 15.63 -23.80
CA GLU A 182 -11.50 16.48 -23.37
C GLU A 182 -11.37 16.91 -21.91
N SER A 183 -10.72 16.10 -21.08
CA SER A 183 -10.53 16.34 -19.65
C SER A 183 -9.40 17.33 -19.32
N ILE A 184 -8.56 17.70 -20.29
CA ILE A 184 -7.41 18.60 -20.10
C ILE A 184 -7.85 20.05 -19.84
N SER A 185 -9.09 20.39 -20.14
CA SER A 185 -9.67 21.73 -19.88
C SER A 185 -9.80 22.04 -18.39
N ASP A 186 -9.86 21.02 -17.54
CA ASP A 186 -9.91 21.16 -16.07
C ASP A 186 -8.67 20.51 -15.43
N LEU A 187 -7.75 21.34 -14.96
CA LEU A 187 -6.52 20.93 -14.26
C LEU A 187 -6.59 21.13 -12.74
N SER A 188 -7.79 21.32 -12.19
CA SER A 188 -7.99 21.54 -10.75
C SER A 188 -7.56 20.31 -9.90
N ASN A 189 -7.62 19.11 -10.47
CA ASN A 189 -7.20 17.89 -9.81
C ASN A 189 -5.76 17.51 -10.18
N THR A 190 -4.82 17.77 -9.28
CA THR A 190 -3.37 17.52 -9.48
C THR A 190 -3.06 16.04 -9.75
N TYR A 191 -3.79 15.12 -9.12
CA TYR A 191 -3.61 13.67 -9.37
C TYR A 191 -3.97 13.30 -10.81
N THR A 192 -5.14 13.73 -11.27
CA THR A 192 -5.58 13.52 -12.66
C THR A 192 -4.56 14.10 -13.63
N THR A 193 -4.10 15.32 -13.40
CA THR A 193 -3.10 15.99 -14.22
C THR A 193 -1.78 15.21 -14.29
N ALA A 194 -1.29 14.70 -13.17
CA ALA A 194 -0.05 13.92 -13.12
C ALA A 194 -0.19 12.57 -13.87
N LEU A 195 -1.30 11.87 -13.69
CA LEU A 195 -1.57 10.63 -14.39
C LEU A 195 -1.72 10.84 -15.90
N LEU A 196 -2.42 11.91 -16.32
CA LEU A 196 -2.53 12.30 -17.74
C LEU A 196 -1.17 12.66 -18.34
N ALA A 197 -0.31 13.39 -17.61
CA ALA A 197 1.04 13.69 -18.06
C ALA A 197 1.84 12.41 -18.37
N TYR A 198 1.71 11.38 -17.54
CA TYR A 198 2.31 10.08 -17.79
C TYR A 198 1.71 9.39 -19.03
N VAL A 199 0.39 9.36 -19.16
CA VAL A 199 -0.31 8.75 -20.32
C VAL A 199 0.13 9.42 -21.64
N PHE A 200 0.10 10.74 -21.71
CA PHE A 200 0.48 11.46 -22.94
C PHE A 200 1.98 11.38 -23.22
N THR A 201 2.81 11.20 -22.19
CA THR A 201 4.24 10.86 -22.39
C THR A 201 4.39 9.50 -23.09
N LEU A 202 3.70 8.48 -22.60
CA LEU A 202 3.73 7.14 -23.21
C LEU A 202 3.15 7.13 -24.64
N ALA A 203 2.16 7.97 -24.89
CA ALA A 203 1.55 8.13 -26.22
C ALA A 203 2.42 8.90 -27.22
N GLY A 204 3.50 9.55 -26.76
CA GLY A 204 4.36 10.38 -27.62
C GLY A 204 3.74 11.75 -27.98
N ASP A 205 2.66 12.17 -27.31
CA ASP A 205 2.04 13.49 -27.48
C ASP A 205 2.83 14.55 -26.72
N THR A 206 3.86 15.08 -27.35
CA THR A 206 4.82 16.01 -26.74
C THR A 206 4.20 17.35 -26.37
N GLU A 207 3.21 17.82 -27.12
CA GLU A 207 2.51 19.09 -26.88
C GLU A 207 1.68 19.00 -25.59
N THR A 208 0.80 18.00 -25.53
CA THR A 208 -0.04 17.77 -24.34
C THR A 208 0.81 17.47 -23.10
N ARG A 209 1.85 16.64 -23.25
CA ARG A 209 2.81 16.37 -22.18
C ARG A 209 3.43 17.64 -21.62
N SER A 210 3.94 18.50 -22.49
CA SER A 210 4.61 19.75 -22.07
C SER A 210 3.66 20.68 -21.36
N PHE A 211 2.44 20.83 -21.86
CA PHE A 211 1.39 21.64 -21.24
C PHE A 211 1.07 21.17 -19.81
N LEU A 212 0.85 19.85 -19.63
CA LEU A 212 0.53 19.26 -18.31
C LEU A 212 1.70 19.37 -17.34
N LEU A 213 2.94 19.11 -17.78
CA LEU A 213 4.12 19.22 -16.91
C LEU A 213 4.40 20.66 -16.49
N GLN A 214 4.21 21.64 -17.39
CA GLN A 214 4.33 23.07 -17.03
C GLN A 214 3.30 23.48 -15.99
N HIS A 215 2.07 22.98 -16.07
CA HIS A 215 1.06 23.22 -15.03
C HIS A 215 1.49 22.61 -13.69
N LEU A 216 1.94 21.35 -13.70
CA LEU A 216 2.40 20.66 -12.49
C LEU A 216 3.59 21.36 -11.83
N ASP A 217 4.53 21.88 -12.62
CA ASP A 217 5.68 22.65 -12.11
C ASP A 217 5.24 23.98 -11.46
N LYS A 218 4.14 24.60 -11.92
CA LYS A 218 3.58 25.82 -11.32
C LYS A 218 2.87 25.59 -10.00
N VAL A 219 2.17 24.44 -9.86
CA VAL A 219 1.42 24.10 -8.64
C VAL A 219 2.26 23.29 -7.63
N ALA A 220 3.47 22.89 -8.02
CA ALA A 220 4.41 22.23 -7.11
C ALA A 220 4.82 23.19 -5.99
N SER A 221 4.57 22.81 -4.74
CA SER A 221 5.01 23.58 -3.58
C SER A 221 6.54 23.49 -3.43
N LYS A 222 7.17 24.65 -3.32
CA LYS A 222 8.58 24.75 -2.92
C LYS A 222 8.62 24.77 -1.40
N GLU A 223 9.09 23.67 -0.80
CA GLU A 223 9.33 23.51 0.63
C GLU A 223 8.13 23.80 1.57
N GLY A 224 7.45 22.74 2.02
CA GLY A 224 6.73 22.72 3.30
C GLY A 224 5.42 23.50 3.44
N GLU A 225 4.99 24.29 2.48
CA GLU A 225 3.67 24.90 2.48
C GLU A 225 2.63 23.90 1.93
N SER A 226 2.03 23.14 2.83
CA SER A 226 0.87 22.32 2.53
C SER A 226 -0.36 23.22 2.38
N SER A 227 -0.66 23.65 1.17
CA SER A 227 -2.00 24.13 0.84
C SER A 227 -2.88 22.91 0.59
N GLU A 228 -3.89 22.72 1.44
CA GLU A 228 -4.91 21.69 1.40
C GLU A 228 -4.48 20.24 1.68
N GLU A 229 -5.31 19.55 2.48
CA GLU A 229 -5.16 18.17 3.01
C GLU A 229 -5.06 17.08 1.93
N THR A 230 -4.02 17.12 1.11
CA THR A 230 -3.66 15.98 0.26
C THR A 230 -3.09 14.89 1.15
N SER A 231 -3.69 13.70 1.17
CA SER A 231 -3.15 12.61 1.99
C SER A 231 -1.72 12.27 1.57
N ALA A 232 -0.87 11.90 2.53
CA ALA A 232 0.53 11.52 2.25
C ALA A 232 0.63 10.45 1.14
N SER A 233 -0.30 9.51 1.09
CA SER A 233 -0.40 8.49 0.04
C SER A 233 -0.63 9.10 -1.34
N LEU A 234 -1.56 10.04 -1.47
CA LEU A 234 -1.87 10.68 -2.76
C LEU A 234 -0.70 11.54 -3.24
N SER A 235 0.00 12.24 -2.34
CA SER A 235 1.21 13.01 -2.68
C SER A 235 2.32 12.11 -3.22
N VAL A 236 2.49 10.91 -2.68
CA VAL A 236 3.44 9.91 -3.20
C VAL A 236 3.06 9.46 -4.60
N GLU A 237 1.78 9.17 -4.87
CA GLU A 237 1.33 8.78 -6.21
C GLU A 237 1.54 9.90 -7.23
N ILE A 238 1.14 11.15 -6.90
CA ILE A 238 1.33 12.33 -7.76
C ILE A 238 2.79 12.49 -8.14
N SER A 239 3.67 12.53 -7.14
CA SER A 239 5.12 12.67 -7.34
C SER A 239 5.70 11.54 -8.19
N SER A 240 5.20 10.33 -8.01
CA SER A 240 5.62 9.15 -8.78
C SER A 240 5.17 9.22 -10.24
N TYR A 241 3.94 9.68 -10.52
CA TYR A 241 3.49 9.87 -11.91
C TYR A 241 4.23 11.00 -12.61
N VAL A 242 4.53 12.10 -11.90
CA VAL A 242 5.38 13.19 -12.44
C VAL A 242 6.77 12.66 -12.78
N LEU A 243 7.36 11.87 -11.89
CA LEU A 243 8.67 11.24 -12.10
C LEU A 243 8.64 10.30 -13.32
N LEU A 244 7.63 9.44 -13.43
CA LEU A 244 7.44 8.56 -14.59
C LEU A 244 7.25 9.35 -15.89
N ALA A 245 6.44 10.41 -15.88
CA ALA A 245 6.23 11.26 -17.06
C ALA A 245 7.52 11.95 -17.53
N LYS A 246 8.36 12.44 -16.60
CA LYS A 246 9.65 13.05 -16.95
C LYS A 246 10.67 12.03 -17.46
N LEU A 247 10.72 10.83 -16.88
CA LEU A 247 11.75 9.82 -17.17
C LEU A 247 11.43 8.92 -18.37
N SER A 248 10.16 8.78 -18.77
CA SER A 248 9.76 7.85 -19.84
C SER A 248 10.00 8.38 -21.26
N ALA A 249 10.44 9.62 -21.45
CA ALA A 249 10.65 10.26 -22.75
C ALA A 249 12.11 10.70 -22.93
N SER A 250 13.06 9.77 -22.87
CA SER A 250 14.50 10.04 -23.10
C SER A 250 15.00 11.25 -22.30
N PRO A 251 15.07 11.18 -20.97
CA PRO A 251 15.36 12.31 -20.10
C PRO A 251 16.76 12.89 -20.37
N THR A 252 16.87 14.21 -20.30
CA THR A 252 18.14 14.95 -20.34
C THR A 252 18.85 14.91 -18.97
N ALA A 253 20.08 15.38 -18.91
CA ALA A 253 20.78 15.54 -17.62
C ALA A 253 20.07 16.53 -16.69
N GLU A 254 19.44 17.57 -17.24
CA GLU A 254 18.62 18.53 -16.49
C GLU A 254 17.35 17.86 -15.91
N ASP A 255 16.67 17.04 -16.71
CA ASP A 255 15.53 16.24 -16.24
C ASP A 255 15.93 15.32 -15.09
N LEU A 256 17.08 14.63 -15.20
CA LEU A 256 17.58 13.77 -14.12
C LEU A 256 17.93 14.57 -12.87
N GLY A 257 18.50 15.77 -13.02
CA GLY A 257 18.75 16.70 -11.91
C GLY A 257 17.48 17.12 -11.19
N TYR A 258 16.45 17.53 -11.95
CA TYR A 258 15.13 17.85 -11.41
C TYR A 258 14.50 16.62 -10.70
N CYS A 259 14.50 15.47 -11.37
CA CYS A 259 13.96 14.23 -10.85
C CYS A 259 14.63 13.78 -9.55
N SER A 260 15.92 14.11 -9.34
CA SER A 260 16.65 13.77 -8.11
C SER A 260 16.03 14.39 -6.86
N SER A 261 15.42 15.57 -6.96
CA SER A 261 14.74 16.24 -5.85
C SER A 261 13.44 15.49 -5.48
N ILE A 262 12.67 15.06 -6.50
CA ILE A 262 11.45 14.24 -6.29
C ILE A 262 11.82 12.89 -5.66
N VAL A 263 12.86 12.22 -6.16
CA VAL A 263 13.35 10.96 -5.63
C VAL A 263 13.77 11.10 -4.18
N ARG A 264 14.48 12.16 -3.82
CA ARG A 264 14.91 12.46 -2.45
C ARG A 264 13.69 12.62 -1.52
N TRP A 265 12.67 13.33 -1.98
CA TRP A 265 11.43 13.47 -1.23
C TRP A 265 10.71 12.14 -1.09
N LEU A 266 10.54 11.37 -2.18
CA LEU A 266 9.90 10.05 -2.16
C LEU A 266 10.61 9.08 -1.21
N THR A 267 11.94 9.02 -1.25
CA THR A 267 12.71 8.14 -0.35
C THR A 267 12.58 8.56 1.12
N GLY A 268 12.36 9.85 1.39
CA GLY A 268 12.03 10.36 2.72
C GLY A 268 10.65 9.92 3.23
N GLN A 269 9.71 9.61 2.34
CA GLN A 269 8.36 9.13 2.70
C GLN A 269 8.29 7.61 2.93
N GLN A 270 9.35 6.88 2.59
CA GLN A 270 9.38 5.41 2.76
C GLN A 270 9.28 5.02 4.23
N ASN A 271 8.47 4.01 4.51
CA ASN A 271 8.48 3.34 5.81
C ASN A 271 9.75 2.48 5.99
N GLN A 272 9.93 1.90 7.18
CA GLN A 272 11.09 1.05 7.49
C GLN A 272 11.25 -0.16 6.57
N TYR A 273 10.21 -0.56 5.85
CA TYR A 273 10.21 -1.69 4.92
C TYR A 273 10.45 -1.28 3.46
N GLY A 274 10.66 0.01 3.20
CA GLY A 274 10.87 0.55 1.85
C GLY A 274 9.60 0.74 1.03
N GLY A 275 8.43 0.51 1.62
CA GLY A 275 7.11 0.80 1.05
C GLY A 275 6.56 2.15 1.51
N PHE A 276 5.26 2.37 1.25
CA PHE A 276 4.57 3.62 1.58
C PHE A 276 3.27 3.31 2.36
N SER A 277 2.31 4.22 2.36
CA SER A 277 1.11 4.12 3.19
C SER A 277 0.04 3.17 2.62
N SER A 278 0.01 2.96 1.31
CA SER A 278 -0.99 2.14 0.61
C SER A 278 -0.35 1.18 -0.39
N THR A 279 -1.16 0.36 -1.04
CA THR A 279 -0.70 -0.54 -2.11
C THR A 279 -0.34 0.25 -3.37
N GLN A 280 -1.21 1.16 -3.80
CA GLN A 280 -1.02 1.84 -5.10
C GLN A 280 0.15 2.81 -5.05
N ASP A 281 0.29 3.60 -3.98
CA ASP A 281 1.43 4.49 -3.81
C ASP A 281 2.75 3.71 -3.78
N THR A 282 2.79 2.56 -3.10
CA THR A 282 3.95 1.67 -3.07
C THR A 282 4.29 1.14 -4.46
N VAL A 283 3.31 0.65 -5.21
CA VAL A 283 3.53 0.07 -6.55
C VAL A 283 4.01 1.12 -7.55
N VAL A 284 3.37 2.30 -7.59
CA VAL A 284 3.72 3.36 -8.54
C VAL A 284 5.07 4.00 -8.17
N ALA A 285 5.32 4.21 -6.88
CA ALA A 285 6.60 4.74 -6.41
C ALA A 285 7.75 3.77 -6.69
N LEU A 286 7.58 2.46 -6.47
CA LEU A 286 8.60 1.47 -6.83
C LEU A 286 8.88 1.45 -8.33
N GLN A 287 7.85 1.56 -9.17
CA GLN A 287 8.04 1.67 -10.62
C GLN A 287 8.88 2.89 -10.98
N ALA A 288 8.54 4.06 -10.42
CA ALA A 288 9.23 5.32 -10.68
C ALA A 288 10.67 5.31 -10.16
N LEU A 289 10.88 4.84 -8.93
CA LEU A 289 12.20 4.71 -8.31
C LEU A 289 13.08 3.69 -9.06
N ALA A 290 12.52 2.55 -9.50
CA ALA A 290 13.24 1.56 -10.28
C ALA A 290 13.69 2.13 -11.63
N LEU A 291 12.84 2.91 -12.30
CA LEU A 291 13.18 3.57 -13.55
C LEU A 291 14.30 4.61 -13.34
N TYR A 292 14.15 5.50 -12.35
CA TYR A 292 15.17 6.49 -12.03
C TYR A 292 16.52 5.83 -11.68
N SER A 293 16.50 4.84 -10.79
CA SER A 293 17.69 4.12 -10.34
C SER A 293 18.40 3.42 -11.48
N THR A 294 17.65 2.85 -12.44
CA THR A 294 18.22 2.24 -13.65
C THR A 294 18.96 3.27 -14.50
N LEU A 295 18.38 4.48 -14.65
CA LEU A 295 18.97 5.55 -15.49
C LEU A 295 20.22 6.19 -14.87
N VAL A 296 20.29 6.28 -13.55
CA VAL A 296 21.43 6.87 -12.83
C VAL A 296 22.41 5.85 -12.26
N PHE A 297 22.18 4.56 -12.51
CA PHE A 297 23.01 3.50 -11.95
C PHE A 297 24.46 3.63 -12.41
N SER A 298 25.38 3.66 -11.44
CA SER A 298 26.81 3.55 -11.67
C SER A 298 27.37 2.33 -10.95
N PRO A 299 27.98 1.40 -11.66
CA PRO A 299 28.57 0.19 -11.04
C PRO A 299 29.77 0.50 -10.17
N THR A 300 30.48 1.60 -10.43
CA THR A 300 31.72 1.99 -9.77
C THR A 300 31.53 3.06 -8.71
N GLY A 301 32.52 3.20 -7.85
CA GLY A 301 32.52 4.21 -6.78
C GLY A 301 32.53 3.59 -5.39
N SER A 302 33.07 4.34 -4.45
CA SER A 302 33.02 4.02 -3.03
C SER A 302 32.77 5.29 -2.22
N SER A 303 32.12 5.17 -1.09
CA SER A 303 31.90 6.26 -0.16
C SER A 303 31.90 5.75 1.28
N THR A 304 32.39 6.58 2.18
CA THR A 304 32.35 6.33 3.62
C THR A 304 31.38 7.32 4.27
N VAL A 305 30.43 6.80 5.00
CA VAL A 305 29.48 7.57 5.81
C VAL A 305 29.92 7.51 7.25
N THR A 306 30.14 8.65 7.85
CA THR A 306 30.59 8.80 9.24
C THR A 306 29.50 9.49 10.05
N VAL A 307 29.06 8.85 11.13
CA VAL A 307 28.11 9.42 12.09
C VAL A 307 28.85 9.63 13.42
N GLN A 308 28.98 10.90 13.82
CA GLN A 308 29.60 11.26 15.07
C GLN A 308 28.58 11.36 16.19
N SER A 309 28.86 10.71 17.30
CA SER A 309 28.05 10.72 18.54
C SER A 309 28.94 11.03 19.74
N PRO A 310 28.34 11.39 20.89
CA PRO A 310 29.11 11.57 22.15
C PRO A 310 29.81 10.30 22.62
N SER A 311 29.24 9.15 22.28
CA SER A 311 29.79 7.82 22.64
C SER A 311 30.85 7.30 21.66
N GLY A 312 31.15 8.06 20.58
CA GLY A 312 32.13 7.69 19.58
C GLY A 312 31.64 7.87 18.13
N GLN A 313 32.45 7.38 17.20
CA GLN A 313 32.22 7.47 15.77
C GLN A 313 31.69 6.15 15.24
N LEU A 314 30.62 6.21 14.44
CA LEU A 314 30.11 5.08 13.67
C LEU A 314 30.46 5.29 12.19
N THR A 315 31.08 4.29 11.57
CA THR A 315 31.49 4.35 10.17
C THR A 315 30.82 3.25 9.37
N PHE A 316 30.39 3.58 8.15
CA PHE A 316 29.80 2.68 7.17
C PHE A 316 30.49 2.88 5.82
N ASP A 317 30.94 1.79 5.23
CA ASP A 317 31.50 1.82 3.89
C ASP A 317 30.48 1.33 2.85
N VAL A 318 30.40 2.05 1.74
CA VAL A 318 29.54 1.75 0.60
C VAL A 318 30.43 1.60 -0.63
N ASN A 319 30.38 0.46 -1.29
CA ASN A 319 31.16 0.15 -2.50
C ASN A 319 30.36 -0.80 -3.42
N GLN A 320 30.93 -1.14 -4.58
CA GLN A 320 30.28 -1.99 -5.57
C GLN A 320 29.83 -3.37 -5.03
N ASN A 321 30.50 -3.90 -4.00
CA ASN A 321 30.23 -5.24 -3.47
C ASN A 321 29.13 -5.24 -2.39
N ASN A 322 28.79 -4.08 -1.83
CA ASN A 322 27.85 -3.97 -0.74
C ASN A 322 26.75 -2.92 -0.94
N LYS A 323 26.53 -2.42 -2.16
CA LYS A 323 25.49 -1.39 -2.44
C LYS A 323 24.11 -1.77 -1.94
N LEU A 324 23.75 -3.05 -2.06
CA LEU A 324 22.47 -3.59 -1.63
C LEU A 324 22.46 -4.05 -0.18
N LEU A 325 23.63 -4.07 0.47
CA LEU A 325 23.73 -4.50 1.86
C LEU A 325 23.19 -3.40 2.79
N TYR A 326 22.16 -3.74 3.52
CA TYR A 326 21.65 -2.86 4.58
C TYR A 326 22.57 -2.93 5.79
N GLN A 327 23.11 -1.78 6.14
CA GLN A 327 23.98 -1.62 7.29
C GLN A 327 23.23 -0.78 8.32
N GLU A 328 23.01 -1.30 9.52
CA GLU A 328 22.31 -0.59 10.59
C GLU A 328 23.11 -0.64 11.89
N LYS A 329 23.12 0.49 12.60
CA LYS A 329 23.71 0.60 13.95
C LYS A 329 22.79 1.40 14.87
N THR A 330 22.69 0.99 16.12
CA THR A 330 21.92 1.69 17.14
C THR A 330 22.58 3.00 17.52
N LEU A 331 21.77 4.06 17.67
CA LEU A 331 22.21 5.38 18.16
C LEU A 331 21.97 5.48 19.66
N GLN A 332 23.00 5.83 20.42
CA GLN A 332 22.93 6.13 21.84
C GLN A 332 23.90 7.28 22.20
N PRO A 333 23.48 8.20 23.07
CA PRO A 333 22.17 8.39 23.69
C PRO A 333 21.13 8.91 22.69
N ILE A 334 19.83 8.56 22.87
CA ILE A 334 18.76 8.87 21.89
C ILE A 334 18.53 10.38 21.76
N ALA A 335 18.55 11.12 22.86
CA ALA A 335 18.30 12.57 22.89
C ALA A 335 19.62 13.34 22.75
N TYR A 336 20.25 13.25 21.58
CA TYR A 336 21.49 13.96 21.33
C TYR A 336 21.58 14.47 19.88
N ARG A 337 22.50 15.41 19.65
CA ARG A 337 22.78 15.92 18.30
C ARG A 337 23.87 15.07 17.66
N TYR A 338 23.55 14.46 16.52
CA TYR A 338 24.47 13.70 15.70
C TYR A 338 24.92 14.54 14.52
N SER A 339 26.19 14.44 14.13
CA SER A 339 26.69 14.98 12.88
C SER A 339 26.95 13.85 11.89
N LEU A 340 26.67 14.11 10.62
CA LEU A 340 26.82 13.16 9.52
C LEU A 340 27.73 13.75 8.46
N GLU A 341 28.76 12.98 8.09
CA GLU A 341 29.68 13.31 7.00
C GLU A 341 29.71 12.18 5.98
N VAL A 342 29.70 12.51 4.69
CA VAL A 342 29.84 11.54 3.60
C VAL A 342 31.02 11.95 2.73
N LYS A 343 31.97 11.04 2.53
CA LYS A 343 33.16 11.22 1.67
C LYS A 343 33.25 10.12 0.63
N GLY A 344 33.40 10.46 -0.64
CA GLY A 344 33.54 9.52 -1.73
C GLY A 344 32.77 9.88 -2.99
N SER A 345 32.66 8.93 -3.93
CA SER A 345 32.03 9.09 -5.24
C SER A 345 30.76 8.24 -5.42
N ALA A 346 30.50 7.26 -4.54
CA ALA A 346 29.27 6.47 -4.58
C ALA A 346 28.12 7.21 -3.88
N CYS A 347 26.91 7.12 -4.40
CA CYS A 347 25.72 7.55 -3.70
C CYS A 347 25.48 6.70 -2.46
N ALA A 348 25.05 7.34 -1.36
CA ALA A 348 24.64 6.66 -0.14
C ALA A 348 23.27 7.19 0.32
N SER A 349 22.37 6.28 0.64
CA SER A 349 21.10 6.59 1.29
C SER A 349 21.25 6.38 2.80
N VAL A 350 21.06 7.44 3.57
CA VAL A 350 21.16 7.40 5.02
C VAL A 350 19.77 7.66 5.63
N GLN A 351 19.35 6.81 6.57
CA GLN A 351 18.10 7.00 7.32
C GLN A 351 18.36 6.93 8.81
N ILE A 352 17.76 7.86 9.55
CA ILE A 352 17.64 7.80 10.99
C ILE A 352 16.23 7.36 11.32
N SER A 353 16.10 6.27 12.07
CA SER A 353 14.82 5.74 12.53
C SER A 353 14.69 5.95 14.04
N LEU A 354 13.55 6.52 14.45
CA LEU A 354 13.20 6.68 15.85
C LEU A 354 11.91 5.89 16.12
N GLN A 355 11.97 4.95 17.06
CA GLN A 355 10.83 4.13 17.48
C GLN A 355 10.51 4.43 18.95
N TYR A 356 9.27 4.81 19.21
CA TYR A 356 8.80 5.09 20.57
C TYR A 356 7.31 4.78 20.71
N ASN A 357 6.88 4.49 21.94
CA ASN A 357 5.48 4.29 22.25
C ASN A 357 4.82 5.64 22.53
N ILE A 358 3.67 5.86 21.92
CA ILE A 358 2.78 6.97 22.24
C ILE A 358 1.55 6.42 22.97
N PRO A 359 0.88 7.21 23.85
CA PRO A 359 -0.45 6.87 24.33
C PRO A 359 -1.39 6.65 23.16
N THR A 360 -2.40 5.79 23.34
CA THR A 360 -3.45 5.63 22.33
C THR A 360 -4.07 7.00 22.05
N PRO A 361 -4.10 7.47 20.80
CA PRO A 361 -4.71 8.75 20.48
C PRO A 361 -6.17 8.78 20.94
N THR A 362 -6.53 9.79 21.73
CA THR A 362 -7.90 10.03 22.20
C THR A 362 -8.68 10.91 21.23
N ASP A 363 -7.98 11.57 20.31
CA ASP A 363 -8.56 12.55 19.41
C ASP A 363 -9.04 11.89 18.12
N VAL A 364 -10.32 12.17 17.83
CA VAL A 364 -11.05 11.97 16.57
C VAL A 364 -10.58 10.78 15.75
N THR A 365 -11.08 9.63 16.11
CA THR A 365 -11.02 8.47 15.23
C THR A 365 -12.22 8.52 14.29
N THR A 366 -12.03 8.08 13.04
CA THR A 366 -13.12 7.87 12.10
C THR A 366 -14.08 6.77 12.57
N PHE A 367 -13.67 6.02 13.60
CA PHE A 367 -14.45 4.99 14.26
C PHE A 367 -14.85 5.37 15.68
N SER A 368 -16.01 4.89 16.12
CA SER A 368 -16.32 4.76 17.53
C SER A 368 -16.85 3.37 17.83
N VAL A 369 -16.50 2.82 19.00
CA VAL A 369 -16.98 1.54 19.48
C VAL A 369 -17.48 1.71 20.91
N GLU A 370 -18.74 1.33 21.15
CA GLU A 370 -19.37 1.30 22.45
C GLU A 370 -19.66 -0.15 22.82
N VAL A 371 -19.38 -0.54 24.05
CA VAL A 371 -19.66 -1.89 24.57
C VAL A 371 -20.47 -1.79 25.82
N THR A 372 -21.63 -2.41 25.82
CA THR A 372 -22.52 -2.51 27.00
C THR A 372 -22.59 -3.95 27.46
N PRO A 373 -21.92 -4.32 28.58
CA PRO A 373 -22.04 -5.63 29.16
C PRO A 373 -23.37 -5.76 29.91
N GLU A 374 -24.14 -6.80 29.60
CA GLU A 374 -25.40 -7.13 30.31
C GLU A 374 -25.21 -8.47 31.03
N VAL A 375 -25.47 -8.49 32.32
CA VAL A 375 -25.35 -9.67 33.14
C VAL A 375 -26.45 -9.70 34.21
N ASN A 376 -26.97 -10.89 34.48
CA ASN A 376 -27.93 -11.08 35.56
C ASN A 376 -27.21 -11.72 36.77
N CYS A 377 -26.84 -10.89 37.76
CA CYS A 377 -26.11 -11.33 38.95
C CYS A 377 -27.01 -12.07 39.98
N THR A 378 -28.33 -12.05 39.84
CA THR A 378 -29.25 -12.71 40.78
C THR A 378 -29.39 -14.21 40.53
N ILE A 379 -29.09 -14.66 39.33
CA ILE A 379 -29.13 -16.06 38.91
C ILE A 379 -27.82 -16.75 39.28
N LYS A 380 -27.81 -17.57 40.31
CA LYS A 380 -26.67 -18.46 40.63
C LYS A 380 -26.63 -19.64 39.64
N ALA A 381 -26.24 -19.35 38.39
CA ALA A 381 -26.04 -20.36 37.37
C ALA A 381 -24.70 -21.05 37.54
N HIS A 382 -24.65 -22.34 37.24
CA HIS A 382 -23.40 -23.13 37.26
C HIS A 382 -22.39 -22.56 36.22
N ARG A 383 -22.89 -21.93 35.14
CA ARG A 383 -22.13 -21.22 34.14
C ARG A 383 -22.74 -19.83 33.92
N PRO A 384 -22.23 -18.79 34.58
CA PRO A 384 -22.72 -17.42 34.37
C PRO A 384 -22.58 -16.98 32.92
N LYS A 385 -23.60 -16.30 32.40
CA LYS A 385 -23.63 -15.71 31.06
C LYS A 385 -23.43 -14.20 31.12
N LEU A 386 -22.70 -13.67 30.16
CA LEU A 386 -22.45 -12.26 29.93
C LEU A 386 -22.78 -11.95 28.47
N SER A 387 -23.72 -11.06 28.23
CA SER A 387 -24.04 -10.58 26.88
C SER A 387 -23.37 -9.24 26.62
N LEU A 388 -22.60 -9.14 25.55
CA LEU A 388 -21.97 -7.92 25.10
C LEU A 388 -22.78 -7.32 23.96
N LYS A 389 -23.36 -6.16 24.17
CA LYS A 389 -23.96 -5.34 23.10
C LYS A 389 -22.92 -4.38 22.58
N LEU A 390 -22.60 -4.50 21.31
CA LEU A 390 -21.55 -3.75 20.62
C LEU A 390 -22.23 -2.80 19.63
N LYS A 391 -21.91 -1.51 19.70
CA LYS A 391 -22.37 -0.51 18.74
C LYS A 391 -21.13 0.12 18.10
N VAL A 392 -21.06 0.00 16.78
CA VAL A 392 -19.93 0.49 15.97
C VAL A 392 -20.46 1.57 15.04
N VAL A 393 -19.75 2.71 14.97
CA VAL A 393 -20.11 3.82 14.09
C VAL A 393 -18.88 4.26 13.29
N TYR A 394 -19.09 4.50 12.01
CA TYR A 394 -18.13 5.14 11.12
C TYR A 394 -18.52 6.60 10.88
N ARG A 395 -17.56 7.52 11.06
CA ARG A 395 -17.74 8.97 10.92
C ARG A 395 -16.77 9.59 9.92
N GLY A 396 -16.19 8.78 9.03
CA GLY A 396 -15.24 9.26 8.03
C GLY A 396 -15.90 9.93 6.84
N LYS A 397 -15.08 10.54 5.98
CA LYS A 397 -15.53 11.31 4.79
C LYS A 397 -16.03 10.42 3.62
N LEU A 398 -15.78 9.12 3.63
CA LEU A 398 -16.17 8.20 2.56
C LEU A 398 -17.57 7.63 2.82
N LYS A 399 -18.31 7.31 1.76
CA LYS A 399 -19.65 6.66 1.86
C LYS A 399 -19.63 5.29 2.57
N SER A 400 -18.50 4.62 2.57
CA SER A 400 -18.27 3.34 3.27
C SER A 400 -16.78 3.17 3.58
N THR A 401 -16.50 2.36 4.62
CA THR A 401 -15.13 1.97 4.96
C THR A 401 -14.57 0.97 3.96
N ASN A 402 -13.25 0.75 4.01
CA ASN A 402 -12.65 -0.51 3.58
C ASN A 402 -13.01 -1.62 4.58
N MET A 403 -12.35 -2.78 4.45
CA MET A 403 -12.50 -3.83 5.44
C MET A 403 -12.01 -3.36 6.81
N VAL A 404 -12.88 -3.43 7.79
CA VAL A 404 -12.63 -3.07 9.19
C VAL A 404 -12.63 -4.33 10.02
N ILE A 405 -11.74 -4.39 10.98
CA ILE A 405 -11.66 -5.48 11.95
C ILE A 405 -12.20 -5.01 13.29
N LEU A 406 -13.16 -5.74 13.82
CA LEU A 406 -13.60 -5.65 15.20
C LEU A 406 -12.98 -6.81 15.98
N ASP A 407 -11.99 -6.51 16.81
CA ASP A 407 -11.23 -7.46 17.64
C ASP A 407 -11.77 -7.40 19.07
N ILE A 408 -12.39 -8.48 19.54
CA ILE A 408 -13.00 -8.59 20.86
C ILE A 408 -12.17 -9.55 21.70
N LYS A 409 -11.42 -9.04 22.65
CA LYS A 409 -10.71 -9.87 23.62
C LYS A 409 -11.70 -10.43 24.65
N MET A 410 -11.56 -11.71 24.96
CA MET A 410 -12.35 -12.35 25.98
C MET A 410 -11.82 -12.02 27.39
N LEU A 411 -12.73 -11.84 28.33
CA LEU A 411 -12.38 -11.86 29.76
C LEU A 411 -11.79 -13.22 30.14
N SER A 412 -10.81 -13.20 31.04
CA SER A 412 -10.19 -14.46 31.53
C SER A 412 -11.26 -15.38 32.12
N GLY A 413 -11.28 -16.62 31.67
CA GLY A 413 -12.25 -17.63 32.09
C GLY A 413 -13.59 -17.59 31.36
N PHE A 414 -13.79 -16.66 30.43
CA PHE A 414 -14.98 -16.60 29.57
C PHE A 414 -14.67 -17.07 28.15
N VAL A 415 -15.63 -17.76 27.55
CA VAL A 415 -15.60 -18.20 26.16
C VAL A 415 -16.89 -17.77 25.45
N PRO A 416 -16.86 -17.54 24.14
CA PRO A 416 -18.08 -17.21 23.40
C PRO A 416 -19.03 -18.42 23.32
N GLU A 417 -20.32 -18.15 23.40
CA GLU A 417 -21.33 -19.17 23.18
C GLU A 417 -21.42 -19.54 21.69
N PRO A 418 -21.32 -20.84 21.32
CA PRO A 418 -21.24 -21.24 19.91
C PRO A 418 -22.39 -20.73 19.03
N GLU A 419 -23.61 -20.64 19.57
CA GLU A 419 -24.77 -20.15 18.83
C GLU A 419 -24.66 -18.65 18.52
N SER A 420 -24.07 -17.87 19.43
CA SER A 420 -23.81 -16.44 19.26
C SER A 420 -22.76 -16.17 18.15
N LEU A 421 -21.88 -17.12 17.89
CA LEU A 421 -20.86 -17.03 16.85
C LEU A 421 -21.39 -17.19 15.42
N LYS A 422 -22.57 -17.76 15.24
CA LYS A 422 -23.16 -17.96 13.90
C LYS A 422 -23.45 -16.66 13.16
N SER A 423 -23.63 -15.58 13.89
CA SER A 423 -23.82 -14.22 13.35
C SER A 423 -22.51 -13.47 13.09
N ILE A 424 -21.35 -14.04 13.43
CA ILE A 424 -20.04 -13.39 13.44
C ILE A 424 -19.04 -14.25 12.64
N THR A 425 -18.44 -13.72 11.61
CA THR A 425 -17.89 -14.48 10.46
C THR A 425 -16.48 -15.07 10.59
N PHE A 426 -15.67 -14.86 11.66
CA PHE A 426 -14.34 -15.52 11.82
C PHE A 426 -13.94 -15.75 13.27
N TRP A 427 -13.34 -16.91 13.57
CA TRP A 427 -12.90 -17.34 14.89
C TRP A 427 -11.38 -17.56 14.99
N SER A 428 -10.75 -17.13 16.09
CA SER A 428 -9.36 -17.44 16.43
C SER A 428 -9.13 -17.41 17.95
N GLY A 429 -9.15 -18.56 18.61
CA GLY A 429 -8.69 -18.76 20.00
C GLY A 429 -9.34 -17.84 21.04
N SER A 430 -8.52 -17.10 21.82
CA SER A 430 -8.95 -16.19 22.89
C SER A 430 -9.44 -14.82 22.41
N ARG A 431 -9.60 -14.61 21.09
CA ARG A 431 -10.08 -13.40 20.46
C ARG A 431 -11.17 -13.73 19.44
N GLN A 432 -12.17 -12.86 19.34
CA GLN A 432 -13.14 -12.87 18.26
C GLN A 432 -12.82 -11.78 17.28
N ILE A 433 -12.73 -12.11 15.99
CA ILE A 433 -12.44 -11.18 14.91
C ILE A 433 -13.62 -11.14 13.97
N VAL A 434 -14.21 -9.95 13.80
CA VAL A 434 -15.31 -9.69 12.88
C VAL A 434 -14.80 -8.79 11.76
N SER A 435 -14.99 -9.22 10.52
CA SER A 435 -14.67 -8.40 9.35
C SER A 435 -15.94 -7.69 8.88
N LEU A 436 -15.90 -6.37 8.77
CA LEU A 436 -17.05 -5.51 8.46
C LEU A 436 -16.71 -4.53 7.35
N ILE A 437 -17.74 -4.11 6.61
CA ILE A 437 -17.73 -2.88 5.81
C ILE A 437 -18.81 -1.99 6.41
N LEU A 438 -18.40 -0.86 6.97
CA LEU A 438 -19.30 0.07 7.65
C LEU A 438 -19.73 1.19 6.70
N LYS A 439 -20.97 1.65 6.90
CA LYS A 439 -21.53 2.87 6.33
C LYS A 439 -21.74 3.88 7.46
N GLU A 440 -22.25 5.05 7.15
CA GLU A 440 -22.56 6.10 8.14
C GLU A 440 -23.61 5.68 9.20
N THR A 441 -24.35 4.60 8.94
CA THR A 441 -25.34 4.08 9.89
C THR A 441 -24.68 3.22 10.97
N PRO A 442 -25.13 3.33 12.24
CA PRO A 442 -24.61 2.48 13.32
C PRO A 442 -24.84 0.99 13.05
N HIS A 443 -23.83 0.19 13.28
CA HIS A 443 -23.91 -1.27 13.22
C HIS A 443 -23.93 -1.84 14.64
N ASN A 444 -24.95 -2.65 14.93
CA ASN A 444 -25.11 -3.28 16.24
C ASN A 444 -24.81 -4.77 16.12
N HIS A 445 -24.04 -5.29 17.07
CA HIS A 445 -23.72 -6.71 17.21
C HIS A 445 -23.98 -7.14 18.65
N GLN A 446 -24.28 -8.40 18.85
CA GLN A 446 -24.38 -9.01 20.15
C GLN A 446 -23.49 -10.26 20.20
N LEU A 447 -22.74 -10.39 21.28
CA LEU A 447 -21.89 -11.57 21.55
C LEU A 447 -22.19 -12.06 22.95
N ASP A 448 -22.63 -13.30 23.06
CA ASP A 448 -22.90 -13.95 24.33
C ASP A 448 -21.68 -14.78 24.77
N LEU A 449 -21.26 -14.57 26.01
CA LEU A 449 -20.13 -15.24 26.63
C LEU A 449 -20.60 -16.10 27.81
N VAL A 450 -19.93 -17.22 28.01
CA VAL A 450 -20.18 -18.12 29.13
C VAL A 450 -18.89 -18.26 29.96
N GLN A 451 -19.02 -18.17 31.28
CA GLN A 451 -17.91 -18.42 32.19
C GLN A 451 -17.67 -19.94 32.33
N GLU A 452 -16.52 -20.41 31.86
CA GLU A 452 -16.07 -21.79 32.02
C GLU A 452 -15.17 -21.97 33.23
N ILE A 453 -14.35 -20.97 33.53
CA ILE A 453 -13.39 -20.99 34.64
C ILE A 453 -13.63 -19.75 35.49
N LYS A 454 -13.83 -19.94 36.77
CA LYS A 454 -13.95 -18.82 37.74
C LYS A 454 -12.56 -18.21 38.00
N VAL A 455 -12.39 -16.95 37.62
CA VAL A 455 -11.14 -16.17 37.80
C VAL A 455 -11.40 -15.05 38.80
N GLN A 456 -10.50 -14.87 39.76
CA GLN A 456 -10.53 -13.75 40.71
C GLN A 456 -9.77 -12.55 40.15
N ASN A 457 -10.18 -11.35 40.60
CA ASN A 457 -9.53 -10.08 40.22
C ASN A 457 -9.52 -9.87 38.69
N LEU A 458 -10.64 -10.11 38.03
CA LEU A 458 -10.79 -9.87 36.59
C LEU A 458 -10.45 -8.43 36.24
N LYS A 459 -9.57 -8.26 35.25
CA LYS A 459 -9.27 -6.97 34.65
C LYS A 459 -10.14 -6.73 33.41
N PRO A 460 -10.42 -5.47 33.04
CA PRO A 460 -11.15 -5.16 31.83
C PRO A 460 -10.51 -5.82 30.61
N ALA A 461 -11.35 -6.34 29.72
CA ALA A 461 -10.93 -6.80 28.41
C ALA A 461 -11.21 -5.72 27.35
N ALA A 462 -10.36 -5.63 26.34
CA ALA A 462 -10.44 -4.61 25.32
C ALA A 462 -11.30 -5.07 24.13
N VAL A 463 -12.06 -4.15 23.57
CA VAL A 463 -12.70 -4.25 22.27
C VAL A 463 -12.12 -3.16 21.38
N LYS A 464 -11.51 -3.56 20.27
CA LYS A 464 -10.82 -2.66 19.35
C LYS A 464 -11.45 -2.78 17.97
N ILE A 465 -11.67 -1.62 17.33
CA ILE A 465 -12.02 -1.54 15.91
C ILE A 465 -10.91 -0.81 15.16
N TYR A 466 -10.52 -1.31 14.00
CA TYR A 466 -9.51 -0.67 13.17
C TYR A 466 -9.68 -1.01 11.68
N ASP A 467 -9.25 -0.06 10.83
CA ASP A 467 -9.13 -0.33 9.39
C ASP A 467 -7.99 -1.34 9.16
N TYR A 468 -8.31 -2.46 8.51
CA TYR A 468 -7.35 -3.54 8.26
C TYR A 468 -6.14 -3.09 7.46
N TYR A 469 -6.34 -2.15 6.53
CA TYR A 469 -5.30 -1.63 5.65
C TYR A 469 -4.58 -0.40 6.20
N GLN A 470 -5.17 0.24 7.23
CA GLN A 470 -4.60 1.37 7.96
C GLN A 470 -4.83 1.19 9.46
N PRO A 471 -4.08 0.31 10.15
CA PRO A 471 -4.30 -0.01 11.55
C PRO A 471 -4.15 1.16 12.54
N SER A 472 -3.56 2.29 12.09
CA SER A 472 -3.51 3.54 12.85
C SER A 472 -4.89 4.20 12.98
N ASP A 473 -5.80 3.97 12.03
CA ASP A 473 -7.19 4.41 12.09
C ASP A 473 -7.99 3.39 12.92
N GLN A 474 -8.16 3.66 14.20
CA GLN A 474 -8.69 2.73 15.20
C GLN A 474 -9.42 3.42 16.32
N ALA A 475 -10.33 2.69 16.98
CA ALA A 475 -10.91 3.05 18.27
C ALA A 475 -10.88 1.85 19.21
N GLU A 476 -10.76 2.08 20.50
CA GLU A 476 -10.70 1.02 21.51
C GLU A 476 -11.54 1.41 22.73
N THR A 477 -12.20 0.44 23.32
CA THR A 477 -12.92 0.56 24.60
C THR A 477 -12.72 -0.71 25.43
N GLY A 478 -13.03 -0.65 26.73
CA GLY A 478 -12.93 -1.79 27.62
C GLY A 478 -14.29 -2.22 28.18
N TYR A 479 -14.39 -3.49 28.55
CA TYR A 479 -15.56 -4.02 29.30
C TYR A 479 -15.11 -4.93 30.43
N ILE A 480 -15.96 -5.07 31.44
CA ILE A 480 -15.71 -5.90 32.63
C ILE A 480 -16.97 -6.67 33.00
N TYR A 481 -16.80 -7.79 33.71
CA TYR A 481 -17.88 -8.56 34.31
C TYR A 481 -18.25 -7.94 35.66
N THR A 482 -19.41 -7.27 35.72
CA THR A 482 -19.81 -6.44 36.85
C THR A 482 -20.22 -7.23 38.10
N CYS A 483 -20.67 -8.50 37.96
CA CYS A 483 -21.00 -9.35 39.13
C CYS A 483 -19.78 -9.79 39.95
N ALA A 484 -18.57 -9.57 39.49
CA ALA A 484 -17.35 -9.88 40.25
C ALA A 484 -16.99 -8.77 41.26
N LEU A 485 -17.70 -7.64 41.22
CA LEU A 485 -17.50 -6.47 42.08
C LEU A 485 -18.43 -6.46 43.32
N GLN A 486 -19.32 -7.44 43.42
CA GLN A 486 -20.17 -7.72 44.60
C GLN A 486 -19.66 -9.01 45.26
#